data_2dda3449fecaddd57f098a99b46feb9d
#
_entry.id   2dda3449fecaddd57f098a99b46feb9d
#
_cell.length_a   1.000
_cell.length_b   1.000
_cell.length_c   1.000
_cell.angle_alpha   90.00
_cell.angle_beta   90.00
_cell.angle_gamma   90.00
#
_symmetry.space_group_name_H-M   'P 1'
#
loop_
_entity.id
_entity.type
_entity.pdbx_description
1 polymer ?
#
loop_
_entity_poly.entity_id
_entity_poly.type
_entity_poly.pdbx_seq_one_letter_code
_entity_poly.pdbx_strand_id
1 'polypeptide(L)'
;MTARLTWLDLARGLAVISMIVAHTSPWGGILNASEYVTAPWFAMLIGLSLLLAWQKSAGWVVFVFGNVARGVLLILLGEWLQLLYWQIDIVLQTLGLLIIVLAPIVALVGNRPAVWAGLGLVMALVSPIVMDATRQWLGRGTANPWLVQLLDLAAAGSHYRVSSFIAICAIGMAALPLLLREPAVAGWRGALTTAGLLAGAAVFYAIGRLGPWGAAPYSGTTLEIIGASLLSLSATWACGWLVAALGERRVRAWLGAVVDTGRMALTAYTVQVLALALITRWILVGASDDHWAVLLGVIALCVGFSWAWLKV
;
A
#
# COMPACT_ATOMS: atom_id res chain seq x y z
N MET A 1 25.66 -10.89 -2.02
CA MET A 1 24.31 -10.69 -1.44
C MET A 1 24.13 -9.19 -1.21
N THR A 2 23.27 -8.53 -1.95
CA THR A 2 22.97 -7.10 -1.74
C THR A 2 22.23 -6.93 -0.43
N ALA A 3 22.73 -6.04 0.45
CA ALA A 3 22.10 -5.76 1.73
C ALA A 3 20.63 -5.39 1.55
N ARG A 4 19.75 -6.03 2.32
CA ARG A 4 18.33 -5.71 2.37
C ARG A 4 18.14 -4.34 3.02
N LEU A 5 17.23 -3.55 2.51
CA LEU A 5 16.93 -2.23 3.05
C LEU A 5 16.02 -2.36 4.27
N THR A 6 16.59 -2.26 5.48
CA THR A 6 15.88 -2.42 6.76
C THR A 6 14.69 -1.45 6.89
N TRP A 7 14.83 -0.21 6.40
CA TRP A 7 13.74 0.77 6.42
C TRP A 7 12.54 0.35 5.54
N LEU A 8 12.79 -0.31 4.42
CA LEU A 8 11.72 -0.77 3.52
C LEU A 8 10.97 -1.96 4.12
N ASP A 9 11.69 -2.89 4.76
CA ASP A 9 11.07 -4.00 5.46
C ASP A 9 10.30 -3.51 6.70
N LEU A 10 10.82 -2.50 7.43
CA LEU A 10 10.10 -1.84 8.52
C LEU A 10 8.81 -1.17 8.02
N ALA A 11 8.88 -0.43 6.91
CA ALA A 11 7.70 0.21 6.31
C ALA A 11 6.63 -0.81 5.91
N ARG A 12 7.02 -1.95 5.33
CA ARG A 12 6.08 -3.03 4.99
C ARG A 12 5.45 -3.65 6.24
N GLY A 13 6.22 -3.87 7.29
CA GLY A 13 5.71 -4.41 8.55
C GLY A 13 4.71 -3.49 9.22
N LEU A 14 5.00 -2.19 9.26
CA LEU A 14 4.08 -1.18 9.77
C LEU A 14 2.82 -1.05 8.89
N ALA A 15 2.95 -1.19 7.55
CA ALA A 15 1.80 -1.20 6.65
C ALA A 15 0.89 -2.41 6.90
N VAL A 16 1.45 -3.60 7.22
CA VAL A 16 0.65 -4.77 7.64
C VAL A 16 -0.07 -4.49 8.95
N ILE A 17 0.61 -3.91 9.94
CA ILE A 17 -0.02 -3.56 11.22
C ILE A 17 -1.13 -2.51 10.99
N SER A 18 -0.88 -1.47 10.19
CA SER A 18 -1.89 -0.47 9.82
C SER A 18 -3.12 -1.11 9.17
N MET A 19 -2.92 -2.14 8.36
CA MET A 19 -4.01 -2.87 7.71
C MET A 19 -4.84 -3.66 8.74
N ILE A 20 -4.20 -4.33 9.70
CA ILE A 20 -4.91 -5.01 10.77
C ILE A 20 -5.74 -4.01 11.56
N VAL A 21 -5.17 -2.83 11.86
CA VAL A 21 -5.87 -1.73 12.55
C VAL A 21 -7.08 -1.26 11.74
N ALA A 22 -6.92 -1.06 10.42
CA ALA A 22 -8.02 -0.62 9.55
C ALA A 22 -9.19 -1.61 9.50
N HIS A 23 -8.90 -2.92 9.63
CA HIS A 23 -9.92 -3.96 9.51
C HIS A 23 -10.58 -4.37 10.82
N THR A 24 -9.92 -4.16 11.98
CA THR A 24 -10.38 -4.73 13.26
C THR A 24 -10.45 -3.71 14.39
N SER A 25 -10.18 -2.43 14.12
CA SER A 25 -10.26 -1.42 15.19
C SER A 25 -11.72 -1.13 15.57
N PRO A 26 -12.04 -1.01 16.87
CA PRO A 26 -13.35 -0.61 17.32
C PRO A 26 -13.79 0.71 16.70
N TRP A 27 -15.05 0.82 16.33
CA TRP A 27 -15.63 1.96 15.63
C TRP A 27 -15.39 3.29 16.37
N GLY A 28 -14.89 4.25 15.63
CA GLY A 28 -14.68 5.63 16.07
C GLY A 28 -13.31 5.86 16.72
N GLY A 29 -12.68 6.96 16.37
CA GLY A 29 -11.45 7.44 16.96
C GLY A 29 -10.27 7.55 15.99
N ILE A 30 -9.09 7.83 16.55
CA ILE A 30 -7.87 8.10 15.79
C ILE A 30 -7.40 6.90 14.94
N LEU A 31 -7.80 5.68 15.32
CA LEU A 31 -7.42 4.46 14.61
C LEU A 31 -8.04 4.37 13.22
N ASN A 32 -9.20 5.00 12.98
CA ASN A 32 -9.79 5.07 11.64
C ASN A 32 -8.92 5.86 10.65
N ALA A 33 -7.96 6.64 11.14
CA ALA A 33 -6.97 7.28 10.27
C ALA A 33 -6.12 6.27 9.49
N SER A 34 -6.04 5.01 9.94
CA SER A 34 -5.35 3.94 9.21
C SER A 34 -5.96 3.67 7.82
N GLU A 35 -7.26 3.89 7.62
CA GLU A 35 -7.92 3.74 6.32
C GLU A 35 -7.34 4.68 5.25
N TYR A 36 -6.91 5.89 5.65
CA TYR A 36 -6.31 6.88 4.74
C TYR A 36 -4.93 6.48 4.22
N VAL A 37 -4.23 5.60 4.91
CA VAL A 37 -2.83 5.30 4.60
C VAL A 37 -2.59 3.88 4.13
N THR A 38 -3.35 2.91 4.60
CA THR A 38 -2.99 1.48 4.48
C THR A 38 -2.83 1.02 3.03
N ALA A 39 -3.88 1.04 2.22
CA ALA A 39 -3.81 0.57 0.83
C ALA A 39 -2.94 1.46 -0.06
N PRO A 40 -3.00 2.82 0.04
CA PRO A 40 -2.04 3.70 -0.61
C PRO A 40 -0.58 3.41 -0.28
N TRP A 41 -0.28 3.10 0.98
CA TRP A 41 1.07 2.79 1.41
C TRP A 41 1.57 1.48 0.80
N PHE A 42 0.76 0.42 0.78
CA PHE A 42 1.11 -0.81 0.06
C PHE A 42 1.37 -0.56 -1.42
N ALA A 43 0.53 0.23 -2.09
CA ALA A 43 0.75 0.60 -3.48
C ALA A 43 2.09 1.31 -3.68
N MET A 44 2.41 2.32 -2.85
CA MET A 44 3.71 3.02 -2.89
C MET A 44 4.88 2.06 -2.68
N LEU A 45 4.81 1.17 -1.69
CA LEU A 45 5.87 0.20 -1.39
C LEU A 45 6.07 -0.82 -2.54
N ILE A 46 5.01 -1.14 -3.29
CA ILE A 46 5.10 -1.93 -4.53
C ILE A 46 5.88 -1.16 -5.59
N GLY A 47 5.53 0.12 -5.83
CA GLY A 47 6.25 0.96 -6.80
C GLY A 47 7.74 1.05 -6.48
N LEU A 48 8.08 1.36 -5.23
CA LEU A 48 9.48 1.40 -4.75
C LEU A 48 10.19 0.05 -4.96
N SER A 49 9.49 -1.05 -4.65
CA SER A 49 10.06 -2.40 -4.78
C SER A 49 10.28 -2.80 -6.23
N LEU A 50 9.36 -2.44 -7.13
CA LEU A 50 9.52 -2.69 -8.57
C LEU A 50 10.71 -1.92 -9.14
N LEU A 51 10.86 -0.64 -8.79
CA LEU A 51 11.99 0.17 -9.28
C LEU A 51 13.33 -0.35 -8.74
N LEU A 52 13.40 -0.75 -7.47
CA LEU A 52 14.58 -1.37 -6.88
C LEU A 52 14.89 -2.74 -7.50
N ALA A 53 13.86 -3.53 -7.83
CA ALA A 53 14.03 -4.81 -8.49
C ALA A 53 14.52 -4.64 -9.94
N TRP A 54 14.01 -3.63 -10.65
CA TRP A 54 14.47 -3.28 -12.00
C TRP A 54 15.97 -2.95 -12.03
N GLN A 55 16.45 -2.13 -11.09
CA GLN A 55 17.86 -1.76 -10.98
C GLN A 55 18.81 -2.97 -10.79
N LYS A 56 18.27 -4.11 -10.33
CA LYS A 56 19.03 -5.36 -10.08
C LYS A 56 18.74 -6.45 -11.11
N SER A 57 17.86 -6.18 -12.07
CA SER A 57 17.41 -7.16 -13.04
C SER A 57 18.47 -7.43 -14.12
N ALA A 58 18.54 -8.69 -14.55
CA ALA A 58 19.41 -9.11 -15.65
C ALA A 58 18.91 -8.66 -17.04
N GLY A 59 17.70 -8.10 -17.14
CA GLY A 59 17.13 -7.61 -18.38
C GLY A 59 15.61 -7.43 -18.32
N TRP A 60 15.07 -6.73 -19.31
CA TRP A 60 13.67 -6.35 -19.33
C TRP A 60 12.71 -7.55 -19.41
N VAL A 61 13.05 -8.57 -20.19
CA VAL A 61 12.22 -9.77 -20.37
C VAL A 61 12.02 -10.48 -19.03
N VAL A 62 13.13 -10.80 -18.34
CA VAL A 62 13.10 -11.51 -17.06
C VAL A 62 12.35 -10.69 -16.03
N PHE A 63 12.56 -9.37 -15.99
CA PHE A 63 11.90 -8.48 -15.08
C PHE A 63 10.38 -8.43 -15.34
N VAL A 64 9.95 -8.17 -16.57
CA VAL A 64 8.52 -8.03 -16.91
C VAL A 64 7.78 -9.33 -16.69
N PHE A 65 8.26 -10.44 -17.28
CA PHE A 65 7.57 -11.74 -17.13
C PHE A 65 7.54 -12.23 -15.69
N GLY A 66 8.63 -12.05 -14.94
CA GLY A 66 8.66 -12.42 -13.51
C GLY A 66 7.67 -11.62 -12.66
N ASN A 67 7.51 -10.32 -12.95
CA ASN A 67 6.54 -9.49 -12.22
C ASN A 67 5.11 -9.71 -12.72
N VAL A 68 4.88 -9.97 -14.00
CA VAL A 68 3.55 -10.37 -14.51
C VAL A 68 3.10 -11.67 -13.85
N ALA A 69 3.96 -12.70 -13.79
CA ALA A 69 3.64 -13.94 -13.09
C ALA A 69 3.31 -13.70 -11.61
N ARG A 70 4.10 -12.84 -10.92
CA ARG A 70 3.81 -12.44 -9.54
C ARG A 70 2.47 -11.72 -9.42
N GLY A 71 2.14 -10.80 -10.33
CA GLY A 71 0.86 -10.10 -10.35
C GLY A 71 -0.32 -11.05 -10.53
N VAL A 72 -0.21 -12.01 -11.46
CA VAL A 72 -1.23 -13.06 -11.66
C VAL A 72 -1.42 -13.90 -10.39
N LEU A 73 -0.33 -14.33 -9.75
CA LEU A 73 -0.41 -15.09 -8.50
C LEU A 73 -1.09 -14.30 -7.38
N LEU A 74 -0.84 -12.99 -7.30
CA LEU A 74 -1.52 -12.11 -6.32
C LEU A 74 -3.01 -11.98 -6.61
N ILE A 75 -3.41 -11.88 -7.89
CA ILE A 75 -4.83 -11.85 -8.27
C ILE A 75 -5.50 -13.16 -7.85
N LEU A 76 -4.92 -14.30 -8.21
CA LEU A 76 -5.48 -15.62 -7.88
C LEU A 76 -5.57 -15.82 -6.35
N LEU A 77 -4.55 -15.41 -5.60
CA LEU A 77 -4.56 -15.45 -4.14
C LEU A 77 -5.64 -14.51 -3.58
N GLY A 78 -5.79 -13.31 -4.14
CA GLY A 78 -6.81 -12.35 -3.74
C GLY A 78 -8.22 -12.88 -3.96
N GLU A 79 -8.51 -13.47 -5.11
CA GLU A 79 -9.79 -14.13 -5.40
C GLU A 79 -10.08 -15.25 -4.40
N TRP A 80 -9.09 -16.10 -4.14
CA TRP A 80 -9.25 -17.19 -3.18
C TRP A 80 -9.54 -16.68 -1.77
N LEU A 81 -8.84 -15.66 -1.31
CA LEU A 81 -9.08 -15.06 0.01
C LEU A 81 -10.45 -14.38 0.09
N GLN A 82 -10.91 -13.72 -0.98
CA GLN A 82 -12.23 -13.09 -1.04
C GLN A 82 -13.36 -14.12 -0.90
N LEU A 83 -13.19 -15.33 -1.44
CA LEU A 83 -14.13 -16.44 -1.26
C LEU A 83 -14.18 -16.95 0.18
N LEU A 84 -13.07 -16.87 0.91
CA LEU A 84 -12.99 -17.30 2.31
C LEU A 84 -13.57 -16.27 3.27
N TYR A 85 -13.35 -14.98 2.99
CA TYR A 85 -13.75 -13.88 3.86
C TYR A 85 -14.28 -12.69 3.05
N TRP A 86 -15.59 -12.56 2.98
CA TRP A 86 -16.28 -11.57 2.16
C TRP A 86 -16.49 -10.21 2.87
N GLN A 87 -16.26 -10.13 4.19
CA GLN A 87 -16.50 -8.92 4.98
C GLN A 87 -15.44 -7.82 4.75
N ILE A 88 -14.31 -8.17 4.13
CA ILE A 88 -13.22 -7.24 3.83
C ILE A 88 -12.97 -7.20 2.33
N ASP A 89 -12.80 -6.02 1.78
CA ASP A 89 -12.34 -5.86 0.41
C ASP A 89 -10.85 -6.23 0.29
N ILE A 90 -10.55 -7.29 -0.44
CA ILE A 90 -9.19 -7.78 -0.63
C ILE A 90 -8.45 -6.92 -1.66
N VAL A 91 -7.42 -6.20 -1.22
CA VAL A 91 -6.63 -5.31 -2.07
C VAL A 91 -5.67 -6.04 -3.03
N LEU A 92 -5.42 -7.34 -2.82
CA LEU A 92 -4.41 -8.10 -3.58
C LEU A 92 -4.69 -8.18 -5.07
N GLN A 93 -5.97 -8.26 -5.49
CA GLN A 93 -6.34 -8.27 -6.91
C GLN A 93 -5.90 -6.96 -7.59
N THR A 94 -6.20 -5.82 -6.95
CA THR A 94 -5.80 -4.49 -7.46
C THR A 94 -4.28 -4.34 -7.46
N LEU A 95 -3.58 -4.77 -6.40
CA LEU A 95 -2.12 -4.74 -6.33
C LEU A 95 -1.46 -5.67 -7.35
N GLY A 96 -2.06 -6.83 -7.62
CA GLY A 96 -1.60 -7.74 -8.66
C GLY A 96 -1.72 -7.12 -10.05
N LEU A 97 -2.87 -6.54 -10.39
CA LEU A 97 -3.07 -5.82 -11.65
C LEU A 97 -2.14 -4.60 -11.76
N LEU A 98 -1.94 -3.87 -10.67
CA LEU A 98 -1.00 -2.75 -10.59
C LEU A 98 0.43 -3.18 -10.95
N ILE A 99 0.89 -4.32 -10.44
CA ILE A 99 2.22 -4.87 -10.77
C ILE A 99 2.31 -5.22 -12.26
N ILE A 100 1.29 -5.87 -12.82
CA ILE A 100 1.24 -6.24 -14.24
C ILE A 100 1.35 -5.00 -15.13
N VAL A 101 0.62 -3.94 -14.79
CA VAL A 101 0.62 -2.68 -15.55
C VAL A 101 1.93 -1.90 -15.36
N LEU A 102 2.45 -1.82 -14.12
CA LEU A 102 3.64 -1.03 -13.84
C LEU A 102 4.94 -1.68 -14.28
N ALA A 103 5.04 -3.02 -14.30
CA ALA A 103 6.30 -3.69 -14.63
C ALA A 103 6.86 -3.26 -16.01
N PRO A 104 6.11 -3.28 -17.12
CA PRO A 104 6.62 -2.81 -18.41
C PRO A 104 6.94 -1.30 -18.38
N ILE A 105 6.15 -0.48 -17.68
CA ILE A 105 6.39 0.96 -17.58
C ILE A 105 7.71 1.23 -16.83
N VAL A 106 7.96 0.50 -15.74
CA VAL A 106 9.23 0.59 -14.98
C VAL A 106 10.41 0.17 -15.84
N ALA A 107 10.27 -0.88 -16.65
CA ALA A 107 11.33 -1.33 -17.57
C ALA A 107 11.64 -0.29 -18.65
N LEU A 108 10.66 0.48 -19.12
CA LEU A 108 10.80 1.54 -20.12
C LEU A 108 11.36 2.84 -19.53
N VAL A 109 10.81 3.27 -18.41
CA VAL A 109 11.16 4.56 -17.77
C VAL A 109 12.46 4.45 -16.99
N GLY A 110 12.69 3.33 -16.30
CA GLY A 110 13.83 3.12 -15.44
C GLY A 110 13.93 4.15 -14.31
N ASN A 111 15.17 4.53 -13.94
CA ASN A 111 15.43 5.46 -12.84
C ASN A 111 15.41 6.93 -13.31
N ARG A 112 14.26 7.41 -13.76
CA ARG A 112 14.05 8.81 -14.22
C ARG A 112 13.04 9.50 -13.30
N PRO A 113 13.48 10.11 -12.18
CA PRO A 113 12.58 10.65 -11.15
C PRO A 113 11.65 11.74 -11.68
N ALA A 114 12.08 12.58 -12.61
CA ALA A 114 11.23 13.62 -13.21
C ALA A 114 10.07 13.03 -14.03
N VAL A 115 10.31 11.92 -14.74
CA VAL A 115 9.26 11.22 -15.50
C VAL A 115 8.24 10.61 -14.54
N TRP A 116 8.70 10.00 -13.44
CA TRP A 116 7.83 9.46 -12.41
C TRP A 116 7.01 10.55 -11.72
N ALA A 117 7.63 11.70 -11.40
CA ALA A 117 6.90 12.84 -10.83
C ALA A 117 5.82 13.36 -11.78
N GLY A 118 6.14 13.50 -13.06
CA GLY A 118 5.19 13.91 -14.10
C GLY A 118 4.05 12.91 -14.25
N LEU A 119 4.35 11.60 -14.32
CA LEU A 119 3.34 10.56 -14.40
C LEU A 119 2.44 10.56 -13.15
N GLY A 120 3.02 10.69 -11.96
CA GLY A 120 2.27 10.77 -10.71
C GLY A 120 1.28 11.93 -10.69
N LEU A 121 1.72 13.13 -11.10
CA LEU A 121 0.86 14.30 -11.18
C LEU A 121 -0.26 14.13 -12.23
N VAL A 122 0.10 13.69 -13.44
CA VAL A 122 -0.88 13.45 -14.52
C VAL A 122 -1.93 12.44 -14.08
N MET A 123 -1.51 11.32 -13.49
CA MET A 123 -2.43 10.27 -13.02
C MET A 123 -3.31 10.75 -11.86
N ALA A 124 -2.79 11.59 -10.96
CA ALA A 124 -3.59 12.18 -9.89
C ALA A 124 -4.71 13.09 -10.40
N LEU A 125 -4.47 13.79 -11.52
CA LEU A 125 -5.46 14.66 -12.17
C LEU A 125 -6.44 13.89 -13.06
N VAL A 126 -5.95 12.87 -13.77
CA VAL A 126 -6.72 12.12 -14.78
C VAL A 126 -7.55 11.00 -14.16
N SER A 127 -7.06 10.38 -13.08
CA SER A 127 -7.73 9.23 -12.44
C SER A 127 -9.18 9.49 -12.04
N PRO A 128 -9.56 10.63 -11.42
CA PRO A 128 -10.95 10.93 -11.11
C PRO A 128 -11.83 11.00 -12.36
N ILE A 129 -11.31 11.60 -13.44
CA ILE A 129 -12.04 11.74 -14.73
C ILE A 129 -12.28 10.36 -15.34
N VAL A 130 -11.24 9.51 -15.34
CA VAL A 130 -11.36 8.13 -15.86
C VAL A 130 -12.33 7.31 -15.00
N MET A 131 -12.29 7.48 -13.68
CA MET A 131 -13.22 6.83 -12.75
C MET A 131 -14.67 7.19 -13.10
N ASP A 132 -14.99 8.47 -13.19
CA ASP A 132 -16.35 8.94 -13.46
C ASP A 132 -16.84 8.51 -14.85
N ALA A 133 -16.00 8.62 -15.86
CA ALA A 133 -16.32 8.16 -17.21
C ALA A 133 -16.58 6.65 -17.26
N THR A 134 -15.76 5.86 -16.57
CA THR A 134 -15.91 4.40 -16.50
C THR A 134 -17.19 4.01 -15.76
N ARG A 135 -17.49 4.65 -14.63
CA ARG A 135 -18.72 4.42 -13.86
C ARG A 135 -19.96 4.76 -14.68
N GLN A 136 -19.96 5.89 -15.39
CA GLN A 136 -21.06 6.26 -16.27
C GLN A 136 -21.24 5.26 -17.43
N TRP A 137 -20.14 4.74 -17.98
CA TRP A 137 -20.21 3.74 -19.03
C TRP A 137 -20.77 2.41 -18.52
N LEU A 138 -20.31 1.93 -17.34
CA LEU A 138 -20.82 0.74 -16.68
C LEU A 138 -22.31 0.87 -16.33
N GLY A 139 -22.76 2.04 -15.88
CA GLY A 139 -24.15 2.33 -15.55
C GLY A 139 -25.13 2.25 -16.74
N ARG A 140 -24.61 2.24 -18.00
CA ARG A 140 -25.44 2.04 -19.21
C ARG A 140 -25.78 0.57 -19.49
N GLY A 141 -25.31 -0.34 -18.65
CA GLY A 141 -25.51 -1.79 -18.76
C GLY A 141 -24.53 -2.43 -19.74
N THR A 142 -23.60 -3.18 -19.21
CA THR A 142 -22.67 -4.02 -19.99
C THR A 142 -22.99 -5.48 -19.73
N ALA A 143 -22.91 -6.27 -20.78
CA ALA A 143 -23.27 -7.68 -20.69
C ALA A 143 -22.13 -8.61 -20.24
N ASN A 144 -20.89 -8.12 -20.18
CA ASN A 144 -19.74 -9.00 -19.88
C ASN A 144 -19.24 -8.82 -18.44
N PRO A 145 -19.48 -9.80 -17.52
CA PRO A 145 -19.07 -9.72 -16.12
C PRO A 145 -17.54 -9.54 -15.93
N TRP A 146 -16.73 -10.21 -16.78
CA TRP A 146 -15.27 -10.11 -16.71
C TRP A 146 -14.76 -8.70 -17.03
N LEU A 147 -15.39 -8.04 -18.00
CA LEU A 147 -15.07 -6.67 -18.35
C LEU A 147 -15.46 -5.72 -17.22
N VAL A 148 -16.61 -5.94 -16.58
CA VAL A 148 -17.05 -5.15 -15.42
C VAL A 148 -16.02 -5.29 -14.31
N GLN A 149 -15.63 -6.51 -13.93
CA GLN A 149 -14.64 -6.76 -12.88
C GLN A 149 -13.27 -6.13 -13.22
N LEU A 150 -12.80 -6.24 -14.46
CA LEU A 150 -11.56 -5.62 -14.89
C LEU A 150 -11.62 -4.10 -14.80
N LEU A 151 -12.72 -3.48 -15.23
CA LEU A 151 -12.91 -2.02 -15.17
C LEU A 151 -13.07 -1.52 -13.74
N ASP A 152 -13.70 -2.31 -12.86
CA ASP A 152 -13.76 -1.99 -11.43
C ASP A 152 -12.36 -1.96 -10.82
N LEU A 153 -11.54 -2.98 -11.03
CA LEU A 153 -10.16 -3.01 -10.54
C LEU A 153 -9.31 -1.89 -11.17
N ALA A 154 -9.52 -1.62 -12.46
CA ALA A 154 -8.71 -0.63 -13.19
C ALA A 154 -9.03 0.81 -12.77
N ALA A 155 -10.33 1.18 -12.68
CA ALA A 155 -10.73 2.57 -12.56
C ALA A 155 -12.02 2.85 -11.78
N ALA A 156 -13.04 1.95 -11.80
CA ALA A 156 -14.38 2.25 -11.30
C ALA A 156 -14.65 1.78 -9.87
N GLY A 157 -13.81 0.93 -9.31
CA GLY A 157 -14.01 0.31 -7.99
C GLY A 157 -14.31 1.31 -6.86
N SER A 158 -15.06 0.85 -5.87
CA SER A 158 -15.47 1.68 -4.74
C SER A 158 -14.30 2.05 -3.83
N HIS A 159 -13.40 1.09 -3.55
CA HIS A 159 -12.29 1.28 -2.62
C HIS A 159 -10.93 1.33 -3.34
N TYR A 160 -10.60 0.35 -4.17
CA TYR A 160 -9.27 0.23 -4.75
C TYR A 160 -9.32 0.37 -6.28
N ARG A 161 -8.40 1.17 -6.84
CA ARG A 161 -8.32 1.43 -8.28
C ARG A 161 -6.87 1.52 -8.73
N VAL A 162 -6.51 0.78 -9.77
CA VAL A 162 -5.17 0.81 -10.34
C VAL A 162 -4.80 2.20 -10.82
N SER A 163 -5.75 2.95 -11.43
CA SER A 163 -5.53 4.32 -11.91
C SER A 163 -5.04 5.27 -10.82
N SER A 164 -5.67 5.25 -9.63
CA SER A 164 -5.24 6.06 -8.47
C SER A 164 -3.91 5.55 -7.90
N PHE A 165 -3.73 4.23 -7.83
CA PHE A 165 -2.52 3.63 -7.28
C PHE A 165 -1.28 3.85 -8.15
N ILE A 166 -1.43 3.99 -9.47
CA ILE A 166 -0.32 4.39 -10.37
C ILE A 166 0.22 5.76 -9.96
N ALA A 167 -0.65 6.73 -9.63
CA ALA A 167 -0.21 8.05 -9.16
C ALA A 167 0.64 7.93 -7.88
N ILE A 168 0.16 7.17 -6.89
CA ILE A 168 0.82 6.97 -5.61
C ILE A 168 2.17 6.25 -5.78
N CYS A 169 2.21 5.20 -6.61
CA CYS A 169 3.44 4.50 -6.95
C CYS A 169 4.47 5.42 -7.62
N ALA A 170 4.01 6.20 -8.59
CA ALA A 170 4.88 7.08 -9.37
C ALA A 170 5.49 8.18 -8.50
N ILE A 171 4.72 8.77 -7.58
CA ILE A 171 5.23 9.75 -6.60
C ILE A 171 6.28 9.10 -5.69
N GLY A 172 6.03 7.87 -5.20
CA GLY A 172 7.02 7.11 -4.43
C GLY A 172 8.30 6.82 -5.22
N MET A 173 8.18 6.39 -6.48
CA MET A 173 9.33 6.12 -7.36
C MET A 173 10.12 7.39 -7.67
N ALA A 174 9.45 8.54 -7.81
CA ALA A 174 10.13 9.83 -7.96
C ALA A 174 10.97 10.21 -6.73
N ALA A 175 10.50 9.86 -5.54
CA ALA A 175 11.19 10.14 -4.28
C ALA A 175 12.30 9.14 -3.94
N LEU A 176 12.36 7.96 -4.60
CA LEU A 176 13.31 6.89 -4.28
C LEU A 176 14.78 7.35 -4.25
N PRO A 177 15.30 8.14 -5.22
CA PRO A 177 16.69 8.58 -5.17
C PRO A 177 17.02 9.42 -3.92
N LEU A 178 16.05 10.15 -3.37
CA LEU A 178 16.21 10.92 -2.14
C LEU A 178 16.16 10.01 -0.91
N LEU A 179 15.25 9.03 -0.90
CA LEU A 179 15.14 8.02 0.18
C LEU A 179 16.41 7.17 0.32
N LEU A 180 17.15 6.97 -0.76
CA LEU A 180 18.41 6.22 -0.76
C LEU A 180 19.62 7.06 -0.33
N ARG A 181 19.48 8.38 -0.20
CA ARG A 181 20.55 9.27 0.23
C ARG A 181 20.51 9.47 1.73
N GLU A 182 21.51 8.97 2.47
CA GLU A 182 21.62 9.17 3.93
C GLU A 182 21.41 10.62 4.40
N PRO A 183 22.04 11.65 3.79
CA PRO A 183 21.86 13.03 4.24
C PRO A 183 20.41 13.56 4.13
N ALA A 184 19.61 12.98 3.24
CA ALA A 184 18.22 13.41 3.06
C ALA A 184 17.28 12.84 4.12
N VAL A 185 17.56 11.64 4.62
CA VAL A 185 16.73 10.97 5.65
C VAL A 185 17.29 11.10 7.06
N ALA A 186 18.53 11.54 7.23
CA ALA A 186 19.20 11.62 8.54
C ALA A 186 18.90 12.94 9.29
N GLY A 187 19.03 12.87 10.62
CA GLY A 187 18.99 14.01 11.52
C GLY A 187 17.71 14.84 11.44
N TRP A 188 17.83 16.15 11.71
CA TRP A 188 16.68 17.07 11.73
C TRP A 188 16.03 17.27 10.36
N ARG A 189 16.80 17.15 9.28
CA ARG A 189 16.28 17.25 7.91
C ARG A 189 15.29 16.13 7.61
N GLY A 190 15.61 14.89 7.98
CA GLY A 190 14.69 13.76 7.84
C GLY A 190 13.40 13.96 8.65
N ALA A 191 13.52 14.43 9.88
CA ALA A 191 12.37 14.75 10.73
C ALA A 191 11.50 15.87 10.12
N LEU A 192 12.10 16.96 9.65
CA LEU A 192 11.37 18.07 9.01
C LEU A 192 10.69 17.63 7.71
N THR A 193 11.36 16.83 6.88
CA THR A 193 10.74 16.30 5.65
C THR A 193 9.53 15.43 5.99
N THR A 194 9.66 14.53 6.98
CA THR A 194 8.54 13.71 7.47
C THR A 194 7.36 14.57 7.93
N ALA A 195 7.64 15.57 8.78
CA ALA A 195 6.63 16.49 9.30
C ALA A 195 6.00 17.35 8.19
N GLY A 196 6.79 17.83 7.24
CA GLY A 196 6.31 18.61 6.10
C GLY A 196 5.40 17.82 5.16
N LEU A 197 5.76 16.56 4.87
CA LEU A 197 4.92 15.65 4.09
C LEU A 197 3.60 15.33 4.80
N LEU A 198 3.65 15.11 6.12
CA LEU A 198 2.47 14.87 6.94
C LEU A 198 1.56 16.11 6.99
N ALA A 199 2.15 17.28 7.18
CA ALA A 199 1.41 18.57 7.17
C ALA A 199 0.79 18.82 5.79
N GLY A 200 1.52 18.56 4.70
CA GLY A 200 0.99 18.61 3.35
C GLY A 200 -0.20 17.68 3.14
N ALA A 201 -0.11 16.42 3.58
CA ALA A 201 -1.22 15.49 3.53
C ALA A 201 -2.45 16.03 4.31
N ALA A 202 -2.23 16.52 5.53
CA ALA A 202 -3.30 17.09 6.35
C ALA A 202 -3.99 18.29 5.67
N VAL A 203 -3.22 19.14 4.99
CA VAL A 203 -3.77 20.30 4.23
C VAL A 203 -4.66 19.82 3.09
N PHE A 204 -4.21 18.82 2.28
CA PHE A 204 -5.02 18.29 1.18
C PHE A 204 -6.30 17.63 1.67
N TYR A 205 -6.26 16.86 2.76
CA TYR A 205 -7.45 16.29 3.38
C TYR A 205 -8.37 17.35 3.98
N ALA A 206 -7.83 18.40 4.61
CA ALA A 206 -8.62 19.51 5.15
C ALA A 206 -9.33 20.27 4.04
N ILE A 207 -8.63 20.63 2.95
CA ILE A 207 -9.22 21.30 1.79
C ILE A 207 -10.35 20.43 1.18
N GLY A 208 -10.13 19.12 1.03
CA GLY A 208 -11.14 18.23 0.47
C GLY A 208 -12.35 18.03 1.38
N ARG A 209 -12.16 18.05 2.71
CA ARG A 209 -13.27 17.93 3.69
C ARG A 209 -14.07 19.22 3.84
N LEU A 210 -13.40 20.36 3.82
CA LEU A 210 -14.02 21.68 3.98
C LEU A 210 -14.62 22.21 2.67
N GLY A 211 -14.14 21.73 1.54
CA GLY A 211 -14.59 22.13 0.20
C GLY A 211 -15.55 21.11 -0.43
N PRO A 212 -16.08 21.44 -1.61
CA PRO A 212 -17.03 20.58 -2.34
C PRO A 212 -16.37 19.38 -3.03
N TRP A 213 -15.02 19.29 -3.01
CA TRP A 213 -14.26 18.32 -3.82
C TRP A 213 -14.17 16.92 -3.19
N GLY A 214 -14.41 16.80 -1.89
CA GLY A 214 -14.30 15.52 -1.16
C GLY A 214 -12.84 15.04 -0.99
N ALA A 215 -12.52 14.45 0.14
CA ALA A 215 -11.27 13.73 0.38
C ALA A 215 -11.49 12.62 1.43
N ALA A 216 -12.64 11.95 1.38
CA ALA A 216 -12.83 10.74 2.18
C ALA A 216 -11.86 9.64 1.70
N PRO A 217 -11.49 8.69 2.57
CA PRO A 217 -10.70 7.54 2.14
C PRO A 217 -11.36 6.88 0.92
N TYR A 218 -10.55 6.53 -0.06
CA TYR A 218 -10.98 5.84 -1.28
C TYR A 218 -11.98 6.62 -2.16
N SER A 219 -12.15 7.93 -1.96
CA SER A 219 -13.04 8.74 -2.81
C SER A 219 -12.56 8.82 -4.27
N GLY A 220 -11.26 8.66 -4.50
CA GLY A 220 -10.64 8.73 -5.82
C GLY A 220 -10.54 10.15 -6.37
N THR A 221 -10.76 11.17 -5.55
CA THR A 221 -10.57 12.57 -5.93
C THR A 221 -9.07 12.92 -6.03
N THR A 222 -8.74 13.94 -6.81
CA THR A 222 -7.35 14.44 -6.89
C THR A 222 -6.78 14.80 -5.52
N LEU A 223 -7.56 15.42 -4.65
CA LEU A 223 -7.12 15.82 -3.32
C LEU A 223 -6.85 14.61 -2.41
N GLU A 224 -7.69 13.58 -2.49
CA GLU A 224 -7.46 12.33 -1.78
C GLU A 224 -6.20 11.63 -2.29
N ILE A 225 -6.03 11.49 -3.62
CA ILE A 225 -4.87 10.82 -4.21
C ILE A 225 -3.56 11.51 -3.83
N ILE A 226 -3.51 12.86 -3.88
CA ILE A 226 -2.32 13.62 -3.47
C ILE A 226 -2.12 13.51 -1.96
N GLY A 227 -3.17 13.66 -1.15
CA GLY A 227 -3.11 13.51 0.30
C GLY A 227 -2.59 12.14 0.71
N ALA A 228 -3.15 11.07 0.12
CA ALA A 228 -2.72 9.69 0.35
C ALA A 228 -1.27 9.43 -0.09
N SER A 229 -0.85 10.04 -1.21
CA SER A 229 0.55 9.97 -1.67
C SER A 229 1.51 10.61 -0.69
N LEU A 230 1.20 11.82 -0.20
CA LEU A 230 2.03 12.53 0.77
C LEU A 230 2.06 11.81 2.12
N LEU A 231 0.93 11.27 2.57
CA LEU A 231 0.84 10.52 3.82
C LEU A 231 1.66 9.22 3.75
N SER A 232 1.52 8.45 2.67
CA SER A 232 2.30 7.23 2.43
C SER A 232 3.79 7.51 2.29
N LEU A 233 4.16 8.62 1.64
CA LEU A 233 5.55 9.05 1.52
C LEU A 233 6.10 9.51 2.87
N SER A 234 5.31 10.23 3.69
CA SER A 234 5.68 10.61 5.05
C SER A 234 5.98 9.39 5.91
N ALA A 235 5.09 8.38 5.89
CA ALA A 235 5.27 7.13 6.64
C ALA A 235 6.53 6.37 6.18
N THR A 236 6.77 6.31 4.87
CA THR A 236 7.97 5.69 4.31
C THR A 236 9.24 6.45 4.70
N TRP A 237 9.19 7.79 4.64
CA TRP A 237 10.31 8.66 5.03
C TRP A 237 10.61 8.57 6.51
N ALA A 238 9.58 8.48 7.35
CA ALA A 238 9.71 8.25 8.79
C ALA A 238 10.48 6.96 9.10
N CYS A 239 10.20 5.87 8.37
CA CYS A 239 10.96 4.62 8.49
C CYS A 239 12.43 4.80 8.13
N GLY A 240 12.72 5.52 7.04
CA GLY A 240 14.09 5.86 6.64
C GLY A 240 14.81 6.71 7.71
N TRP A 241 14.14 7.76 8.18
CA TRP A 241 14.65 8.62 9.25
C TRP A 241 14.90 7.86 10.55
N LEU A 242 13.97 6.99 10.95
CA LEU A 242 14.11 6.19 12.18
C LEU A 242 15.33 5.25 12.10
N VAL A 243 15.50 4.56 10.95
CA VAL A 243 16.66 3.69 10.74
C VAL A 243 17.97 4.47 10.72
N ALA A 244 17.99 5.66 10.09
CA ALA A 244 19.17 6.53 10.08
C ALA A 244 19.49 7.10 11.46
N ALA A 245 18.47 7.45 12.27
CA ALA A 245 18.63 8.02 13.60
C ALA A 245 19.09 7.00 14.65
N LEU A 246 18.51 5.80 14.66
CA LEU A 246 18.81 4.77 15.66
C LEU A 246 19.94 3.83 15.24
N GLY A 247 20.17 3.71 13.93
CA GLY A 247 21.03 2.70 13.33
C GLY A 247 20.32 1.33 13.17
N GLU A 248 20.68 0.60 12.12
CA GLU A 248 20.05 -0.70 11.78
C GLU A 248 20.06 -1.70 12.92
N ARG A 249 21.17 -1.75 13.69
CA ARG A 249 21.33 -2.68 14.79
C ARG A 249 20.29 -2.48 15.89
N ARG A 250 20.04 -1.21 16.29
CA ARG A 250 19.04 -0.88 17.31
C ARG A 250 17.61 -1.10 16.79
N VAL A 251 17.33 -0.70 15.54
CA VAL A 251 16.03 -0.96 14.93
C VAL A 251 15.73 -2.47 14.91
N ARG A 252 16.69 -3.31 14.53
CA ARG A 252 16.53 -4.76 14.56
C ARG A 252 16.39 -5.32 16.00
N ALA A 253 17.03 -4.70 16.98
CA ALA A 253 16.90 -5.14 18.38
C ALA A 253 15.52 -4.81 18.96
N TRP A 254 14.94 -3.65 18.63
CA TRP A 254 13.69 -3.17 19.23
C TRP A 254 12.45 -3.47 18.38
N LEU A 255 12.60 -3.37 17.06
CA LEU A 255 11.53 -3.52 16.08
C LEU A 255 11.75 -4.73 15.16
N GLY A 256 12.62 -5.65 15.54
CA GLY A 256 12.99 -6.81 14.71
C GLY A 256 11.77 -7.64 14.28
N ALA A 257 10.83 -7.87 15.18
CA ALA A 257 9.60 -8.60 14.86
C ALA A 257 8.75 -7.88 13.79
N VAL A 258 8.67 -6.53 13.83
CA VAL A 258 7.98 -5.74 12.82
C VAL A 258 8.72 -5.77 11.48
N VAL A 259 10.06 -5.67 11.51
CA VAL A 259 10.90 -5.83 10.30
C VAL A 259 10.70 -7.22 9.68
N ASP A 260 10.63 -8.25 10.49
CA ASP A 260 10.40 -9.63 10.05
C ASP A 260 8.99 -9.82 9.48
N THR A 261 7.97 -9.18 10.05
CA THR A 261 6.62 -9.10 9.46
C THR A 261 6.68 -8.45 8.07
N GLY A 262 7.44 -7.39 7.89
CA GLY A 262 7.61 -6.74 6.59
C GLY A 262 8.35 -7.60 5.56
N ARG A 263 9.29 -8.46 6.01
CA ARG A 263 9.95 -9.45 5.14
C ARG A 263 8.97 -10.52 4.65
N MET A 264 7.93 -10.80 5.41
CA MET A 264 6.89 -11.79 5.15
C MET A 264 5.51 -11.14 4.91
N ALA A 265 5.47 -9.89 4.40
CA ALA A 265 4.25 -9.09 4.32
C ALA A 265 3.07 -9.82 3.64
N LEU A 266 3.31 -10.55 2.56
CA LEU A 266 2.26 -11.33 1.88
C LEU A 266 1.76 -12.49 2.75
N THR A 267 2.67 -13.20 3.41
CA THR A 267 2.30 -14.29 4.32
C THR A 267 1.53 -13.76 5.53
N ALA A 268 2.01 -12.66 6.13
CA ALA A 268 1.32 -12.00 7.24
C ALA A 268 -0.08 -11.52 6.83
N TYR A 269 -0.23 -10.96 5.63
CA TYR A 269 -1.53 -10.61 5.04
C TYR A 269 -2.45 -11.84 4.96
N THR A 270 -1.96 -12.93 4.39
CA THR A 270 -2.74 -14.17 4.25
C THR A 270 -3.15 -14.73 5.61
N VAL A 271 -2.22 -14.78 6.57
CA VAL A 271 -2.47 -15.24 7.95
C VAL A 271 -3.54 -14.38 8.62
N GLN A 272 -3.48 -13.06 8.45
CA GLN A 272 -4.50 -12.14 8.98
C GLN A 272 -5.89 -12.47 8.43
N VAL A 273 -6.05 -12.57 7.11
CA VAL A 273 -7.37 -12.83 6.50
C VAL A 273 -7.90 -14.18 6.94
N LEU A 274 -7.05 -15.21 6.98
CA LEU A 274 -7.45 -16.54 7.47
C LEU A 274 -7.84 -16.51 8.95
N ALA A 275 -7.09 -15.80 9.78
CA ALA A 275 -7.41 -15.66 11.20
C ALA A 275 -8.77 -14.96 11.40
N LEU A 276 -9.03 -13.87 10.68
CA LEU A 276 -10.31 -13.16 10.74
C LEU A 276 -11.46 -14.03 10.24
N ALA A 277 -11.27 -14.77 9.15
CA ALA A 277 -12.26 -15.70 8.65
C ALA A 277 -12.61 -16.80 9.67
N LEU A 278 -11.61 -17.33 10.39
CA LEU A 278 -11.82 -18.31 11.45
C LEU A 278 -12.50 -17.71 12.69
N ILE A 279 -12.04 -16.52 13.12
CA ILE A 279 -12.60 -15.83 14.29
C ILE A 279 -14.08 -15.50 14.07
N THR A 280 -14.44 -14.93 12.93
CA THR A 280 -15.83 -14.54 12.64
C THR A 280 -16.72 -15.75 12.40
N ARG A 281 -16.19 -16.84 11.86
CA ARG A 281 -16.97 -18.05 11.57
C ARG A 281 -17.21 -18.92 12.81
N TRP A 282 -16.24 -18.97 13.74
CA TRP A 282 -16.26 -19.94 14.84
C TRP A 282 -16.34 -19.33 16.24
N ILE A 283 -15.92 -18.07 16.43
CA ILE A 283 -15.84 -17.41 17.74
C ILE A 283 -16.89 -16.30 17.85
N LEU A 284 -16.95 -15.43 16.82
CA LEU A 284 -17.83 -14.26 16.80
C LEU A 284 -18.99 -14.47 15.83
N VAL A 285 -19.65 -15.62 15.88
CA VAL A 285 -20.74 -15.94 14.96
C VAL A 285 -21.86 -14.88 15.02
N GLY A 286 -22.02 -14.11 13.94
CA GLY A 286 -23.01 -13.04 13.82
C GLY A 286 -22.66 -11.74 14.56
N ALA A 287 -21.47 -11.62 15.13
CA ALA A 287 -20.96 -10.37 15.73
C ALA A 287 -19.89 -9.72 14.84
N SER A 288 -19.65 -8.43 15.07
CA SER A 288 -18.56 -7.69 14.43
C SER A 288 -17.19 -8.16 14.96
N ASP A 289 -16.16 -8.06 14.12
CA ASP A 289 -14.76 -8.28 14.49
C ASP A 289 -14.07 -7.01 15.04
N ASP A 290 -14.81 -5.89 15.15
CA ASP A 290 -14.34 -4.59 15.66
C ASP A 290 -14.15 -4.60 17.19
N HIS A 291 -13.23 -5.43 17.67
CA HIS A 291 -12.94 -5.58 19.09
C HIS A 291 -11.46 -5.49 19.40
N TRP A 292 -11.10 -4.83 20.51
CA TRP A 292 -9.71 -4.73 20.97
C TRP A 292 -9.02 -6.07 21.12
N ALA A 293 -9.73 -7.11 21.56
CA ALA A 293 -9.16 -8.45 21.70
C ALA A 293 -8.80 -9.06 20.33
N VAL A 294 -9.64 -8.86 19.31
CA VAL A 294 -9.38 -9.31 17.94
C VAL A 294 -8.19 -8.54 17.36
N LEU A 295 -8.20 -7.20 17.46
CA LEU A 295 -7.12 -6.35 17.00
C LEU A 295 -5.76 -6.78 17.57
N LEU A 296 -5.66 -6.85 18.90
CA LEU A 296 -4.40 -7.19 19.56
C LEU A 296 -4.00 -8.65 19.30
N GLY A 297 -4.96 -9.57 19.28
CA GLY A 297 -4.74 -10.99 19.00
C GLY A 297 -4.21 -11.22 17.58
N VAL A 298 -4.79 -10.57 16.58
CA VAL A 298 -4.36 -10.70 15.17
C VAL A 298 -3.00 -10.03 14.95
N ILE A 299 -2.73 -8.86 15.57
CA ILE A 299 -1.40 -8.25 15.53
C ILE A 299 -0.36 -9.20 16.15
N ALA A 300 -0.64 -9.73 17.36
CA ALA A 300 0.27 -10.64 18.04
C ALA A 300 0.52 -11.93 17.23
N LEU A 301 -0.53 -12.48 16.59
CA LEU A 301 -0.44 -13.63 15.72
C LEU A 301 0.45 -13.36 14.51
N CYS A 302 0.18 -12.29 13.75
CA CYS A 302 0.92 -11.99 12.52
C CYS A 302 2.39 -11.65 12.79
N VAL A 303 2.64 -10.83 13.82
CA VAL A 303 4.00 -10.41 14.21
C VAL A 303 4.75 -11.58 14.82
N GLY A 304 4.11 -12.32 15.74
CA GLY A 304 4.71 -13.48 16.40
C GLY A 304 5.01 -14.62 15.43
N PHE A 305 4.08 -14.92 14.51
CA PHE A 305 4.29 -15.92 13.45
C PHE A 305 5.48 -15.55 12.56
N SER A 306 5.53 -14.31 12.07
CA SER A 306 6.61 -13.87 11.17
C SER A 306 7.98 -13.92 11.87
N TRP A 307 8.03 -13.51 13.13
CA TRP A 307 9.24 -13.53 13.93
C TRP A 307 9.71 -14.97 14.23
N ALA A 308 8.80 -15.87 14.61
CA ALA A 308 9.13 -17.27 14.88
C ALA A 308 9.61 -18.00 13.63
N TRP A 309 8.89 -17.83 12.51
CA TRP A 309 9.20 -18.48 11.22
C TRP A 309 10.60 -18.13 10.69
N LEU A 310 11.05 -16.90 10.88
CA LEU A 310 12.36 -16.46 10.38
C LEU A 310 13.53 -16.81 11.32
N LYS A 311 13.23 -17.42 12.47
CA LYS A 311 14.26 -17.93 13.40
C LYS A 311 14.52 -19.44 13.29
N VAL A 312 13.58 -20.17 12.68
CA VAL A 312 13.72 -21.57 12.31
C VAL A 312 14.40 -21.70 10.96
#